data_1a122f9d84de400a79a1ef68427f5db7
#
_entry.id   1a122f9d84de400a79a1ef68427f5db7
#
_cell.length_a   1.000
_cell.length_b   1.000
_cell.length_c   1.000
_cell.angle_alpha   90.00
_cell.angle_beta   90.00
_cell.angle_gamma   90.00
#
_symmetry.space_group_name_H-M   'P 1'
#
loop_
_entity.id
_entity.type
_entity.pdbx_description
1 polymer ?
#
loop_
_entity_poly.entity_id
_entity_poly.type
_entity_poly.pdbx_seq_one_letter_code
_entity_poly.pdbx_strand_id
1 'polypeptide(L)'
;MKRVVITGMGIYSCLGQTLEEVQEALFKGKSGIILDPERKALGFRSGLTGFVPLPDLKQELPRNQRIYMPEPAQYAYCATRDALKSAGLDQDWLDSHEVGLLYGNDSTADAVYKSISKIVEKKDTMLCGSGAIFQSMNSTVTMNLGVIFHLKGINLTVSGACASGSHAIGLGAMLIQNGLQDVVVCGGAQEVNPAATGSFDGISAFSVREDEPAKASRPFDRDRDGLIPSGGAATVVLESYESAVKRGAPILAEVIGYGFSSNGEHISTPNVDGPARSLEFAIRRSGIDIDSIGYVNAHATSTRVGDANEARALYKVFGDRKIEITSTKGQTGHEMWMAGASEVIYSILMMKNDFIAGNLNFENPDEDSARLLIPAETIQKHFDVFLSNSFGFGGTNSSLIIRNV
;
A
#
# COMPACT_ATOMS: atom_id res chain seq x y z
N MET A 1 -6.56 24.24 -10.92
CA MET A 1 -6.48 22.77 -10.93
C MET A 1 -7.80 22.23 -10.37
N LYS A 2 -8.32 21.11 -10.92
CA LYS A 2 -9.53 20.47 -10.37
C LYS A 2 -9.24 19.92 -8.97
N ARG A 3 -10.25 19.94 -8.10
CA ARG A 3 -10.18 19.21 -6.81
C ARG A 3 -10.31 17.72 -7.06
N VAL A 4 -9.61 16.89 -6.26
CA VAL A 4 -9.61 15.43 -6.41
C VAL A 4 -10.11 14.78 -5.14
N VAL A 5 -11.17 14.01 -5.25
CA VAL A 5 -11.78 13.32 -4.12
C VAL A 5 -11.68 11.80 -4.27
N ILE A 6 -11.71 11.11 -3.16
CA ILE A 6 -11.83 9.66 -3.07
C ILE A 6 -13.31 9.34 -2.91
N THR A 7 -13.87 8.60 -3.86
CA THR A 7 -15.28 8.25 -3.88
C THR A 7 -15.56 6.78 -3.55
N GLY A 8 -14.53 5.94 -3.58
CA GLY A 8 -14.65 4.53 -3.21
C GLY A 8 -13.34 3.95 -2.71
N MET A 9 -13.45 2.95 -1.87
CA MET A 9 -12.32 2.20 -1.31
C MET A 9 -12.64 0.70 -1.25
N GLY A 10 -11.62 -0.13 -1.41
CA GLY A 10 -11.70 -1.57 -1.23
C GLY A 10 -10.33 -2.13 -0.86
N ILE A 11 -10.32 -3.18 -0.06
CA ILE A 11 -9.10 -3.76 0.49
C ILE A 11 -9.21 -5.27 0.63
N TYR A 12 -8.09 -5.95 0.46
CA TYR A 12 -7.92 -7.37 0.70
C TYR A 12 -6.55 -7.58 1.33
N SER A 13 -6.50 -7.75 2.65
CA SER A 13 -5.25 -7.72 3.42
C SER A 13 -5.22 -8.78 4.53
N CYS A 14 -4.11 -8.87 5.23
CA CYS A 14 -3.97 -9.75 6.40
C CYS A 14 -4.78 -9.29 7.62
N LEU A 15 -5.30 -8.06 7.64
CA LEU A 15 -6.19 -7.57 8.70
C LEU A 15 -7.66 -7.87 8.44
N GLY A 16 -8.04 -8.10 7.19
CA GLY A 16 -9.40 -8.39 6.76
C GLY A 16 -9.59 -8.24 5.26
N GLN A 17 -10.78 -8.67 4.80
CA GLN A 17 -11.18 -8.64 3.40
C GLN A 17 -12.27 -7.59 3.13
N THR A 18 -12.76 -6.93 4.19
CA THR A 18 -13.72 -5.84 4.13
C THR A 18 -13.20 -4.63 4.91
N LEU A 19 -13.72 -3.44 4.61
CA LEU A 19 -13.33 -2.22 5.32
C LEU A 19 -13.69 -2.29 6.80
N GLU A 20 -14.80 -2.93 7.14
CA GLU A 20 -15.28 -3.11 8.51
C GLU A 20 -14.36 -4.02 9.32
N GLU A 21 -13.94 -5.17 8.76
CA GLU A 21 -12.98 -6.08 9.40
C GLU A 21 -11.64 -5.40 9.66
N VAL A 22 -11.16 -4.64 8.67
CA VAL A 22 -9.90 -3.90 8.76
C VAL A 22 -9.99 -2.77 9.79
N GLN A 23 -11.08 -2.02 9.82
CA GLN A 23 -11.32 -0.98 10.83
C GLN A 23 -11.30 -1.56 12.25
N GLU A 24 -12.00 -2.68 12.46
CA GLU A 24 -12.06 -3.35 13.75
C GLU A 24 -10.67 -3.88 14.17
N ALA A 25 -9.91 -4.46 13.24
CA ALA A 25 -8.56 -4.95 13.49
C ALA A 25 -7.60 -3.80 13.86
N LEU A 26 -7.66 -2.68 13.14
CA LEU A 26 -6.88 -1.47 13.45
C LEU A 26 -7.20 -0.93 14.84
N PHE A 27 -8.49 -0.78 15.14
CA PHE A 27 -8.94 -0.25 16.43
C PHE A 27 -8.52 -1.12 17.62
N LYS A 28 -8.59 -2.45 17.45
CA LYS A 28 -8.23 -3.43 18.50
C LYS A 28 -6.73 -3.71 18.60
N GLY A 29 -5.90 -3.15 17.74
CA GLY A 29 -4.46 -3.47 17.70
C GLY A 29 -4.20 -4.93 17.32
N LYS A 30 -5.02 -5.54 16.44
CA LYS A 30 -4.85 -6.94 16.02
C LYS A 30 -3.69 -7.05 15.05
N SER A 31 -2.78 -8.00 15.29
CA SER A 31 -1.73 -8.35 14.33
C SER A 31 -2.23 -9.39 13.31
N GLY A 32 -1.93 -9.15 12.02
CA GLY A 32 -2.13 -10.11 10.94
C GLY A 32 -0.92 -11.01 10.67
N ILE A 33 0.12 -10.93 11.52
CA ILE A 33 1.38 -11.64 11.33
C ILE A 33 1.29 -13.04 11.94
N ILE A 34 1.72 -14.04 11.17
CA ILE A 34 1.80 -15.43 11.56
C ILE A 34 3.19 -16.01 11.27
N LEU A 35 3.46 -17.19 11.83
CA LEU A 35 4.58 -18.03 11.44
C LEU A 35 4.11 -19.02 10.36
N ASP A 36 4.73 -18.96 9.18
CA ASP A 36 4.46 -19.86 8.06
C ASP A 36 5.52 -20.99 8.03
N PRO A 37 5.15 -22.24 8.34
CA PRO A 37 6.08 -23.35 8.35
C PRO A 37 6.63 -23.72 6.95
N GLU A 38 5.92 -23.39 5.88
CA GLU A 38 6.38 -23.64 4.50
C GLU A 38 7.65 -22.83 4.20
N ARG A 39 7.71 -21.58 4.64
CA ARG A 39 8.91 -20.74 4.50
C ARG A 39 10.11 -21.37 5.20
N LYS A 40 9.94 -21.90 6.40
CA LYS A 40 11.01 -22.61 7.13
C LYS A 40 11.45 -23.86 6.38
N ALA A 41 10.52 -24.63 5.82
CA ALA A 41 10.83 -25.84 5.04
C ALA A 41 11.60 -25.51 3.74
N LEU A 42 11.41 -24.31 3.18
CA LEU A 42 12.14 -23.81 2.02
C LEU A 42 13.52 -23.19 2.38
N GLY A 43 13.89 -23.16 3.65
CA GLY A 43 15.20 -22.67 4.11
C GLY A 43 15.26 -21.16 4.40
N PHE A 44 14.11 -20.49 4.55
CA PHE A 44 14.08 -19.11 5.00
C PHE A 44 14.65 -18.97 6.42
N ARG A 45 15.39 -17.90 6.67
CA ARG A 45 15.84 -17.50 8.02
C ARG A 45 14.64 -17.15 8.88
N SER A 46 13.63 -16.49 8.29
CA SER A 46 12.39 -16.10 8.94
C SER A 46 11.17 -16.72 8.27
N GLY A 47 10.33 -17.41 9.06
CA GLY A 47 9.01 -17.88 8.63
C GLY A 47 7.88 -16.88 8.85
N LEU A 48 8.18 -15.67 9.35
CA LEU A 48 7.17 -14.65 9.63
C LEU A 48 6.58 -14.06 8.34
N THR A 49 5.27 -13.88 8.32
CA THR A 49 4.55 -13.25 7.20
C THR A 49 3.18 -12.72 7.64
N GLY A 50 2.71 -11.65 7.00
CA GLY A 50 1.29 -11.28 7.04
C GLY A 50 0.52 -12.23 6.11
N PHE A 51 -0.37 -13.04 6.67
CA PHE A 51 -1.09 -14.06 5.89
C PHE A 51 -2.32 -13.46 5.19
N VAL A 52 -2.40 -13.67 3.88
CA VAL A 52 -3.55 -13.25 3.05
C VAL A 52 -4.07 -14.47 2.30
N PRO A 53 -5.31 -14.93 2.55
CA PRO A 53 -5.85 -16.10 1.86
C PRO A 53 -6.11 -15.80 0.39
N LEU A 54 -5.87 -16.76 -0.49
CA LEU A 54 -6.27 -16.63 -1.90
C LEU A 54 -7.79 -16.66 -2.03
N PRO A 55 -8.41 -15.73 -2.78
CA PRO A 55 -9.85 -15.73 -2.99
C PRO A 55 -10.29 -16.88 -3.93
N ASP A 56 -11.44 -17.48 -3.70
CA ASP A 56 -12.05 -18.39 -4.66
C ASP A 56 -12.96 -17.62 -5.64
N LEU A 57 -12.40 -17.30 -6.80
CA LEU A 57 -13.08 -16.52 -7.84
C LEU A 57 -13.88 -17.36 -8.84
N LYS A 58 -14.09 -18.66 -8.58
CA LYS A 58 -14.76 -19.55 -9.56
C LYS A 58 -16.21 -19.19 -9.84
N GLN A 59 -16.89 -18.63 -8.86
CA GLN A 59 -18.28 -18.21 -8.98
C GLN A 59 -18.44 -16.80 -9.58
N GLU A 60 -17.38 -15.98 -9.51
CA GLU A 60 -17.42 -14.58 -9.94
C GLU A 60 -16.86 -14.39 -11.34
N LEU A 61 -15.80 -15.12 -11.69
CA LEU A 61 -15.10 -14.95 -12.95
C LEU A 61 -15.04 -16.26 -13.75
N PRO A 62 -15.27 -16.21 -15.08
CA PRO A 62 -15.14 -17.37 -15.94
C PRO A 62 -13.66 -17.81 -16.04
N ARG A 63 -13.45 -19.10 -16.36
CA ARG A 63 -12.11 -19.69 -16.43
C ARG A 63 -11.16 -18.94 -17.39
N ASN A 64 -11.67 -18.47 -18.52
CA ASN A 64 -10.89 -17.77 -19.54
C ASN A 64 -10.35 -16.40 -19.06
N GLN A 65 -10.90 -15.80 -18.02
CA GLN A 65 -10.32 -14.63 -17.33
C GLN A 65 -9.34 -15.08 -16.23
N ARG A 66 -9.75 -16.02 -15.38
CA ARG A 66 -8.93 -16.47 -14.23
C ARG A 66 -7.57 -17.05 -14.62
N ILE A 67 -7.41 -17.65 -15.81
CA ILE A 67 -6.14 -18.22 -16.26
C ILE A 67 -5.03 -17.18 -16.48
N TYR A 68 -5.36 -15.90 -16.56
CA TYR A 68 -4.41 -14.80 -16.72
C TYR A 68 -4.05 -14.12 -15.38
N MET A 69 -4.71 -14.50 -14.28
CA MET A 69 -4.60 -13.82 -12.99
C MET A 69 -3.63 -14.55 -12.04
N PRO A 70 -2.41 -14.04 -11.85
CA PRO A 70 -1.56 -14.47 -10.74
C PRO A 70 -2.11 -13.94 -9.41
N GLU A 71 -1.51 -14.37 -8.31
CA GLU A 71 -1.91 -14.01 -6.96
C GLU A 71 -2.23 -12.51 -6.77
N PRO A 72 -1.34 -11.55 -7.13
CA PRO A 72 -1.61 -10.13 -6.90
C PRO A 72 -2.80 -9.62 -7.73
N ALA A 73 -3.05 -10.16 -8.92
CA ALA A 73 -4.21 -9.78 -9.73
C ALA A 73 -5.53 -10.28 -9.14
N GLN A 74 -5.52 -11.42 -8.45
CA GLN A 74 -6.71 -11.95 -7.76
C GLN A 74 -7.07 -11.07 -6.55
N TYR A 75 -6.09 -10.68 -5.74
CA TYR A 75 -6.30 -9.73 -4.65
C TYR A 75 -6.80 -8.37 -5.15
N ALA A 76 -6.14 -7.85 -6.21
CA ALA A 76 -6.51 -6.58 -6.82
C ALA A 76 -7.92 -6.57 -7.40
N TYR A 77 -8.37 -7.71 -7.96
CA TYR A 77 -9.75 -7.85 -8.42
C TYR A 77 -10.74 -7.67 -7.26
N CYS A 78 -10.55 -8.36 -6.14
CA CYS A 78 -11.43 -8.24 -4.97
C CYS A 78 -11.46 -6.80 -4.45
N ALA A 79 -10.30 -6.19 -4.24
CA ALA A 79 -10.21 -4.82 -3.76
C ALA A 79 -10.83 -3.80 -4.74
N THR A 80 -10.63 -3.99 -6.06
CA THR A 80 -11.19 -3.09 -7.08
C THR A 80 -12.70 -3.24 -7.21
N ARG A 81 -13.22 -4.48 -7.22
CA ARG A 81 -14.66 -4.76 -7.20
C ARG A 81 -15.35 -4.00 -6.06
N ASP A 82 -14.79 -4.11 -4.87
CA ASP A 82 -15.38 -3.51 -3.67
C ASP A 82 -15.22 -1.98 -3.67
N ALA A 83 -14.11 -1.44 -4.18
CA ALA A 83 -13.92 -0.01 -4.37
C ALA A 83 -14.91 0.60 -5.36
N LEU A 84 -15.12 -0.04 -6.50
CA LEU A 84 -16.10 0.39 -7.52
C LEU A 84 -17.52 0.35 -6.96
N LYS A 85 -17.87 -0.73 -6.25
CA LYS A 85 -19.16 -0.85 -5.56
C LYS A 85 -19.33 0.25 -4.50
N SER A 86 -18.32 0.52 -3.68
CA SER A 86 -18.31 1.60 -2.70
C SER A 86 -18.49 2.98 -3.34
N ALA A 87 -17.91 3.18 -4.53
CA ALA A 87 -18.06 4.41 -5.30
C ALA A 87 -19.43 4.55 -6.00
N GLY A 88 -20.27 3.50 -6.02
CA GLY A 88 -21.51 3.47 -6.78
C GLY A 88 -21.29 3.42 -8.29
N LEU A 89 -20.22 2.78 -8.74
CA LEU A 89 -19.88 2.61 -10.15
C LEU A 89 -20.19 1.16 -10.57
N ASP A 90 -21.31 0.97 -11.25
CA ASP A 90 -21.69 -0.31 -11.84
C ASP A 90 -21.10 -0.49 -13.25
N GLN A 91 -21.28 -1.68 -13.83
CA GLN A 91 -20.71 -1.99 -15.13
C GLN A 91 -21.29 -1.11 -16.27
N ASP A 92 -22.57 -0.77 -16.22
CA ASP A 92 -23.23 0.07 -17.24
C ASP A 92 -22.62 1.49 -17.21
N TRP A 93 -22.33 1.99 -16.02
CA TRP A 93 -21.63 3.27 -15.86
C TRP A 93 -20.21 3.19 -16.40
N LEU A 94 -19.45 2.15 -16.07
CA LEU A 94 -18.07 1.95 -16.56
C LEU A 94 -18.01 1.80 -18.08
N ASP A 95 -19.00 1.10 -18.67
CA ASP A 95 -19.09 0.91 -20.12
C ASP A 95 -19.37 2.21 -20.88
N SER A 96 -20.01 3.18 -20.23
CA SER A 96 -20.38 4.48 -20.83
C SER A 96 -19.39 5.61 -20.55
N HIS A 97 -18.37 5.38 -19.68
CA HIS A 97 -17.41 6.42 -19.30
C HIS A 97 -15.96 5.97 -19.55
N GLU A 98 -15.08 6.96 -19.68
CA GLU A 98 -13.64 6.73 -19.76
C GLU A 98 -13.01 6.80 -18.37
N VAL A 99 -12.66 5.63 -17.82
CA VAL A 99 -12.05 5.48 -16.48
C VAL A 99 -10.61 5.05 -16.62
N GLY A 100 -9.70 5.81 -16.00
CA GLY A 100 -8.27 5.48 -15.94
C GLY A 100 -7.95 4.42 -14.90
N LEU A 101 -6.79 3.79 -15.04
CA LEU A 101 -6.26 2.79 -14.12
C LEU A 101 -4.76 3.00 -13.91
N LEU A 102 -4.34 3.30 -12.69
CA LEU A 102 -2.95 3.35 -12.24
C LEU A 102 -2.78 2.43 -11.03
N TYR A 103 -1.91 1.43 -11.14
CA TYR A 103 -1.81 0.43 -10.07
C TYR A 103 -0.36 0.07 -9.77
N GLY A 104 0.03 0.12 -8.49
CA GLY A 104 1.35 -0.26 -8.02
C GLY A 104 1.53 -1.77 -8.06
N ASN A 105 2.49 -2.24 -8.83
CA ASN A 105 2.94 -3.64 -8.84
C ASN A 105 4.36 -3.69 -9.40
N ASP A 106 5.31 -4.22 -8.65
CA ASP A 106 6.73 -4.15 -9.02
C ASP A 106 7.35 -5.52 -9.30
N SER A 107 6.67 -6.62 -8.97
CA SER A 107 7.11 -7.97 -9.32
C SER A 107 5.95 -8.97 -9.40
N THR A 108 6.20 -10.07 -10.12
CA THR A 108 5.36 -11.27 -10.22
C THR A 108 6.25 -12.51 -10.24
N ALA A 109 7.07 -12.65 -9.19
CA ALA A 109 8.16 -13.61 -9.13
C ALA A 109 7.70 -15.08 -9.21
N ASP A 110 6.57 -15.42 -8.57
CA ASP A 110 6.04 -16.78 -8.58
C ASP A 110 5.66 -17.25 -9.99
N ALA A 111 5.00 -16.40 -10.76
CA ALA A 111 4.60 -16.72 -12.14
C ALA A 111 5.82 -16.92 -13.06
N VAL A 112 6.85 -16.08 -12.90
CA VAL A 112 8.12 -16.20 -13.63
C VAL A 112 8.82 -17.50 -13.25
N TYR A 113 8.95 -17.77 -11.94
CA TYR A 113 9.59 -19.00 -11.43
C TYR A 113 8.91 -20.26 -11.99
N LYS A 114 7.57 -20.34 -11.86
CA LYS A 114 6.79 -21.49 -12.36
C LYS A 114 6.96 -21.72 -13.88
N SER A 115 7.00 -20.64 -14.66
CA SER A 115 7.21 -20.74 -16.11
C SER A 115 8.60 -21.23 -16.47
N ILE A 116 9.64 -20.66 -15.86
CA ILE A 116 11.03 -21.03 -16.11
C ILE A 116 11.29 -22.47 -15.64
N SER A 117 10.82 -22.86 -14.46
CA SER A 117 10.98 -24.23 -13.94
C SER A 117 10.40 -25.27 -14.90
N LYS A 118 9.20 -25.03 -15.45
CA LYS A 118 8.61 -25.94 -16.46
C LYS A 118 9.47 -26.07 -17.71
N ILE A 119 9.97 -24.95 -18.24
CA ILE A 119 10.84 -24.95 -19.43
C ILE A 119 12.11 -25.75 -19.16
N VAL A 120 12.76 -25.50 -18.01
CA VAL A 120 14.02 -26.17 -17.64
C VAL A 120 13.83 -27.68 -17.45
N GLU A 121 12.76 -28.08 -16.74
CA GLU A 121 12.48 -29.49 -16.43
C GLU A 121 12.01 -30.26 -17.67
N LYS A 122 11.07 -29.71 -18.41
CA LYS A 122 10.36 -30.42 -19.50
C LYS A 122 10.96 -30.20 -20.88
N LYS A 123 11.86 -29.20 -21.05
CA LYS A 123 12.46 -28.80 -22.33
C LYS A 123 11.41 -28.51 -23.43
N ASP A 124 10.23 -28.01 -23.00
CA ASP A 124 9.09 -27.73 -23.87
C ASP A 124 8.35 -26.47 -23.41
N THR A 125 8.42 -25.41 -24.21
CA THR A 125 7.76 -24.12 -23.91
C THR A 125 6.23 -24.18 -24.02
N MET A 126 5.67 -25.13 -24.79
CA MET A 126 4.23 -25.29 -24.94
C MET A 126 3.54 -25.68 -23.62
N LEU A 127 4.28 -26.29 -22.70
CA LEU A 127 3.78 -26.66 -21.38
C LEU A 127 3.60 -25.49 -20.42
N CYS A 128 4.10 -24.29 -20.73
CA CYS A 128 3.83 -23.09 -19.93
C CYS A 128 2.34 -22.72 -19.94
N GLY A 129 1.66 -23.00 -21.05
CA GLY A 129 0.25 -22.64 -21.25
C GLY A 129 0.04 -21.18 -21.66
N SER A 130 -1.16 -20.85 -22.11
CA SER A 130 -1.48 -19.54 -22.71
C SER A 130 -1.51 -18.37 -21.71
N GLY A 131 -1.62 -18.64 -20.42
CA GLY A 131 -1.67 -17.60 -19.38
C GLY A 131 -0.30 -17.12 -18.89
N ALA A 132 0.74 -17.93 -19.04
CA ALA A 132 2.04 -17.74 -18.37
C ALA A 132 2.71 -16.39 -18.66
N ILE A 133 2.72 -15.97 -19.91
CA ILE A 133 3.35 -14.67 -20.28
C ILE A 133 2.61 -13.50 -19.65
N PHE A 134 1.27 -13.52 -19.63
CA PHE A 134 0.46 -12.45 -19.05
C PHE A 134 0.60 -12.39 -17.52
N GLN A 135 0.73 -13.56 -16.88
CA GLN A 135 0.96 -13.64 -15.43
C GLN A 135 2.35 -13.13 -15.03
N SER A 136 3.37 -13.27 -15.91
CA SER A 136 4.77 -12.93 -15.62
C SER A 136 5.11 -11.45 -15.80
N MET A 137 4.23 -10.64 -16.35
CA MET A 137 4.48 -9.23 -16.59
C MET A 137 4.12 -8.39 -15.35
N ASN A 138 4.91 -7.36 -15.01
CA ASN A 138 4.57 -6.44 -13.92
C ASN A 138 3.21 -5.76 -14.14
N SER A 139 2.81 -5.57 -15.40
CA SER A 139 1.49 -5.02 -15.79
C SER A 139 0.33 -6.01 -15.67
N THR A 140 0.55 -7.23 -15.17
CA THR A 140 -0.51 -8.25 -15.07
C THR A 140 -1.74 -7.76 -14.30
N VAL A 141 -1.54 -6.97 -13.23
CA VAL A 141 -2.64 -6.42 -12.44
C VAL A 141 -3.48 -5.47 -13.30
N THR A 142 -2.86 -4.48 -13.92
CA THR A 142 -3.59 -3.48 -14.73
C THR A 142 -4.19 -4.08 -16.00
N MET A 143 -3.54 -5.07 -16.63
CA MET A 143 -4.11 -5.79 -17.77
C MET A 143 -5.39 -6.54 -17.39
N ASN A 144 -5.38 -7.28 -16.27
CA ASN A 144 -6.55 -8.03 -15.82
C ASN A 144 -7.70 -7.09 -15.41
N LEU A 145 -7.42 -6.10 -14.56
CA LEU A 145 -8.44 -5.15 -14.10
C LEU A 145 -9.05 -4.35 -15.24
N GLY A 146 -8.20 -3.85 -16.17
CA GLY A 146 -8.65 -3.08 -17.34
C GLY A 146 -9.63 -3.85 -18.22
N VAL A 147 -9.35 -5.16 -18.44
CA VAL A 147 -10.22 -6.03 -19.25
C VAL A 147 -11.48 -6.44 -18.49
N ILE A 148 -11.36 -6.82 -17.21
CA ILE A 148 -12.51 -7.34 -16.44
C ILE A 148 -13.54 -6.23 -16.17
N PHE A 149 -13.09 -5.02 -15.83
CA PHE A 149 -13.97 -3.88 -15.52
C PHE A 149 -14.19 -2.93 -16.70
N HIS A 150 -13.68 -3.24 -17.90
CA HIS A 150 -13.77 -2.41 -19.11
C HIS A 150 -13.24 -0.98 -18.94
N LEU A 151 -12.13 -0.81 -18.21
CA LEU A 151 -11.54 0.51 -17.97
C LEU A 151 -10.80 0.99 -19.23
N LYS A 152 -11.28 2.09 -19.84
CA LYS A 152 -10.88 2.52 -21.20
C LYS A 152 -9.97 3.74 -21.21
N GLY A 153 -9.74 4.39 -20.06
CA GLY A 153 -8.82 5.50 -19.94
C GLY A 153 -7.36 5.09 -19.92
N ILE A 154 -6.51 5.92 -19.36
CA ILE A 154 -5.08 5.56 -19.16
C ILE A 154 -4.97 4.24 -18.39
N ASN A 155 -4.05 3.36 -18.81
CA ASN A 155 -3.83 2.08 -18.15
C ASN A 155 -2.33 1.85 -18.00
N LEU A 156 -1.79 2.08 -16.79
CA LEU A 156 -0.37 1.96 -16.50
C LEU A 156 -0.11 1.31 -15.15
N THR A 157 0.90 0.46 -15.11
CA THR A 157 1.48 -0.06 -13.86
C THR A 157 2.59 0.88 -13.38
N VAL A 158 2.56 1.19 -12.09
CA VAL A 158 3.55 2.02 -11.43
C VAL A 158 4.51 1.12 -10.66
N SER A 159 5.78 1.13 -11.06
CA SER A 159 6.88 0.45 -10.39
C SER A 159 7.76 1.48 -9.69
N GLY A 160 7.71 1.50 -8.39
CA GLY A 160 8.45 2.42 -7.50
C GLY A 160 8.75 1.75 -6.17
N ALA A 161 9.08 0.46 -6.19
CA ALA A 161 9.29 -0.37 -5.01
C ALA A 161 8.16 -0.17 -3.98
N CYS A 162 8.49 -0.03 -2.71
CA CYS A 162 7.51 0.11 -1.62
C CYS A 162 6.63 1.38 -1.73
N ALA A 163 6.98 2.35 -2.59
CA ALA A 163 6.19 3.55 -2.82
C ALA A 163 5.19 3.43 -4.00
N SER A 164 5.15 2.28 -4.70
CA SER A 164 4.35 2.09 -5.93
C SER A 164 2.87 2.47 -5.77
N GLY A 165 2.20 1.96 -4.73
CA GLY A 165 0.79 2.24 -4.47
C GLY A 165 0.52 3.71 -4.15
N SER A 166 1.39 4.35 -3.38
CA SER A 166 1.31 5.78 -3.07
C SER A 166 1.53 6.64 -4.32
N HIS A 167 2.54 6.31 -5.13
CA HIS A 167 2.76 6.97 -6.42
C HIS A 167 1.58 6.79 -7.39
N ALA A 168 0.94 5.62 -7.42
CA ALA A 168 -0.25 5.39 -8.25
C ALA A 168 -1.38 6.36 -7.88
N ILE A 169 -1.64 6.58 -6.59
CA ILE A 169 -2.63 7.55 -6.10
C ILE A 169 -2.21 8.98 -6.45
N GLY A 170 -0.96 9.34 -6.17
CA GLY A 170 -0.45 10.69 -6.44
C GLY A 170 -0.48 11.06 -7.94
N LEU A 171 -0.07 10.13 -8.81
CA LEU A 171 -0.12 10.31 -10.27
C LEU A 171 -1.56 10.38 -10.78
N GLY A 172 -2.46 9.51 -10.28
CA GLY A 172 -3.89 9.56 -10.58
C GLY A 172 -4.50 10.92 -10.22
N ALA A 173 -4.17 11.44 -9.03
CA ALA A 173 -4.60 12.77 -8.62
C ALA A 173 -4.05 13.86 -9.56
N MET A 174 -2.80 13.78 -9.99
CA MET A 174 -2.22 14.73 -10.96
C MET A 174 -2.93 14.68 -12.31
N LEU A 175 -3.31 13.51 -12.81
CA LEU A 175 -4.07 13.40 -14.07
C LEU A 175 -5.43 14.10 -13.97
N ILE A 176 -6.15 13.90 -12.88
CA ILE A 176 -7.44 14.54 -12.64
C ILE A 176 -7.28 16.05 -12.46
N GLN A 177 -6.32 16.50 -11.64
CA GLN A 177 -6.02 17.93 -11.43
C GLN A 177 -5.78 18.69 -12.72
N ASN A 178 -5.13 18.03 -13.70
CA ASN A 178 -4.83 18.61 -15.00
C ASN A 178 -5.94 18.37 -16.06
N GLY A 179 -7.05 17.75 -15.69
CA GLY A 179 -8.19 17.53 -16.59
C GLY A 179 -7.96 16.47 -17.68
N LEU A 180 -6.96 15.59 -17.48
CA LEU A 180 -6.65 14.51 -18.43
C LEU A 180 -7.54 13.29 -18.22
N GLN A 181 -8.08 13.12 -17.01
CA GLN A 181 -9.07 12.11 -16.64
C GLN A 181 -10.05 12.73 -15.64
N ASP A 182 -11.28 12.26 -15.60
CA ASP A 182 -12.24 12.63 -14.54
C ASP A 182 -12.32 11.59 -13.43
N VAL A 183 -12.09 10.31 -13.77
CA VAL A 183 -12.08 9.20 -12.82
C VAL A 183 -10.87 8.31 -13.07
N VAL A 184 -10.16 7.95 -12.01
CA VAL A 184 -9.02 7.02 -12.06
C VAL A 184 -9.11 6.02 -10.91
N VAL A 185 -9.10 4.74 -11.21
CA VAL A 185 -8.91 3.67 -10.24
C VAL A 185 -7.42 3.59 -9.91
N CYS A 186 -7.06 3.76 -8.65
CA CYS A 186 -5.69 3.72 -8.18
C CYS A 186 -5.52 2.69 -7.07
N GLY A 187 -4.36 2.07 -6.99
CA GLY A 187 -4.12 1.10 -5.93
C GLY A 187 -2.72 0.52 -5.93
N GLY A 188 -2.56 -0.57 -5.21
CA GLY A 188 -1.35 -1.38 -5.21
C GLY A 188 -1.66 -2.82 -4.82
N ALA A 189 -0.85 -3.75 -5.33
CA ALA A 189 -0.97 -5.18 -5.03
C ALA A 189 0.39 -5.82 -4.81
N GLN A 190 0.42 -6.84 -3.96
CA GLN A 190 1.60 -7.62 -3.62
C GLN A 190 1.24 -9.09 -3.44
N GLU A 191 1.98 -9.96 -4.09
CA GLU A 191 1.95 -11.41 -3.82
C GLU A 191 2.67 -11.75 -2.51
N VAL A 192 2.14 -12.72 -1.75
CA VAL A 192 2.68 -13.08 -0.41
C VAL A 192 3.52 -14.35 -0.45
N ASN A 193 3.50 -15.10 -1.55
CA ASN A 193 4.17 -16.39 -1.68
C ASN A 193 5.70 -16.33 -1.44
N PRO A 194 6.33 -17.46 -1.11
CA PRO A 194 7.77 -17.52 -0.83
C PRO A 194 8.67 -17.06 -2.01
N ALA A 195 8.27 -17.30 -3.27
CA ALA A 195 9.07 -16.93 -4.44
C ALA A 195 9.26 -15.40 -4.54
N ALA A 196 8.23 -14.64 -4.16
CA ALA A 196 8.27 -13.18 -4.19
C ALA A 196 9.19 -12.57 -3.11
N THR A 197 9.35 -13.26 -1.99
CA THR A 197 9.95 -12.66 -0.78
C THR A 197 11.30 -13.26 -0.40
N GLY A 198 11.70 -14.40 -0.98
CA GLY A 198 12.93 -15.10 -0.64
C GLY A 198 14.22 -14.29 -0.78
N SER A 199 14.30 -13.42 -1.79
CA SER A 199 15.46 -12.55 -1.99
C SER A 199 15.63 -11.51 -0.88
N PHE A 200 14.54 -11.05 -0.26
CA PHE A 200 14.60 -10.15 0.90
C PHE A 200 15.10 -10.88 2.16
N ASP A 201 14.72 -12.14 2.36
CA ASP A 201 15.27 -12.96 3.43
C ASP A 201 16.78 -13.18 3.23
N GLY A 202 17.20 -13.39 1.98
CA GLY A 202 18.62 -13.57 1.59
C GLY A 202 19.52 -12.38 1.92
N ILE A 203 19.01 -11.15 1.89
CA ILE A 203 19.74 -9.95 2.33
C ILE A 203 19.58 -9.64 3.82
N SER A 204 19.00 -10.56 4.58
CA SER A 204 18.76 -10.41 6.03
C SER A 204 17.84 -9.24 6.41
N ALA A 205 16.91 -8.87 5.52
CA ALA A 205 15.99 -7.78 5.77
C ALA A 205 14.84 -8.12 6.74
N PHE A 206 14.58 -9.44 6.95
CA PHE A 206 13.44 -9.88 7.75
C PHE A 206 13.80 -10.01 9.24
N SER A 207 12.81 -9.69 10.09
CA SER A 207 12.83 -10.01 11.51
C SER A 207 12.88 -11.54 11.71
N VAL A 208 13.62 -11.99 12.70
CA VAL A 208 13.74 -13.40 13.09
C VAL A 208 13.10 -13.70 14.43
N ARG A 209 12.24 -12.83 14.95
CA ARG A 209 11.52 -12.98 16.23
C ARG A 209 10.32 -13.92 16.09
N GLU A 210 10.58 -15.21 15.86
CA GLU A 210 9.54 -16.21 15.57
C GLU A 210 8.79 -16.72 16.81
N ASP A 211 9.32 -16.52 18.02
CA ASP A 211 8.72 -17.00 19.26
C ASP A 211 7.36 -16.35 19.56
N GLU A 212 7.21 -15.05 19.22
CA GLU A 212 5.98 -14.30 19.37
C GLU A 212 5.68 -13.52 18.06
N PRO A 213 5.11 -14.17 17.03
CA PRO A 213 4.91 -13.56 15.71
C PRO A 213 4.21 -12.18 15.74
N ALA A 214 3.18 -12.05 16.57
CA ALA A 214 2.44 -10.80 16.71
C ALA A 214 3.27 -9.65 17.32
N LYS A 215 4.40 -9.94 17.96
CA LYS A 215 5.30 -8.95 18.55
C LYS A 215 6.56 -8.69 17.72
N ALA A 216 6.69 -9.32 16.58
CA ALA A 216 7.91 -9.25 15.78
C ALA A 216 8.06 -7.93 15.02
N SER A 217 6.97 -7.43 14.37
CA SER A 217 6.99 -6.10 13.75
C SER A 217 6.81 -5.03 14.82
N ARG A 218 7.81 -4.15 14.93
CA ARG A 218 7.86 -3.12 15.98
C ARG A 218 8.47 -1.80 15.47
N PRO A 219 7.74 -1.09 14.59
CA PRO A 219 8.23 0.14 14.00
C PRO A 219 8.68 1.15 15.06
N PHE A 220 9.80 1.84 14.80
CA PHE A 220 10.41 2.85 15.69
C PHE A 220 10.92 2.33 17.05
N ASP A 221 10.62 1.09 17.44
CA ASP A 221 11.13 0.53 18.69
C ASP A 221 12.64 0.29 18.61
N ARG A 222 13.34 0.53 19.72
CA ARG A 222 14.81 0.34 19.82
C ARG A 222 15.23 -1.09 19.46
N ASP A 223 14.42 -2.06 19.84
CA ASP A 223 14.73 -3.48 19.73
C ASP A 223 14.22 -4.10 18.40
N ARG A 224 13.83 -3.28 17.42
CA ARG A 224 13.45 -3.73 16.07
C ARG A 224 14.62 -4.38 15.35
N ASP A 225 14.37 -5.45 14.61
CA ASP A 225 15.41 -6.26 13.98
C ASP A 225 15.20 -6.52 12.48
N GLY A 226 14.08 -6.07 11.92
CA GLY A 226 13.79 -6.23 10.48
C GLY A 226 12.30 -6.10 10.17
N LEU A 227 11.98 -6.05 8.89
CA LEU A 227 10.61 -6.04 8.40
C LEU A 227 10.00 -7.46 8.41
N ILE A 228 8.69 -7.53 8.29
CA ILE A 228 7.96 -8.77 8.05
C ILE A 228 7.22 -8.64 6.72
N PRO A 229 7.42 -9.55 5.74
CA PRO A 229 6.75 -9.47 4.45
C PRO A 229 5.25 -9.72 4.60
N SER A 230 4.46 -8.95 3.87
CA SER A 230 3.02 -9.07 3.77
C SER A 230 2.57 -8.65 2.37
N GLY A 231 1.26 -8.62 2.11
CA GLY A 231 0.73 -8.21 0.82
C GLY A 231 -0.79 -8.21 0.78
N GLY A 232 -1.34 -8.49 -0.39
CA GLY A 232 -2.76 -8.34 -0.71
C GLY A 232 -2.99 -7.28 -1.78
N ALA A 233 -4.09 -6.53 -1.68
CA ALA A 233 -4.36 -5.39 -2.55
C ALA A 233 -5.23 -4.34 -1.85
N ALA A 234 -5.01 -3.08 -2.25
CA ALA A 234 -5.81 -1.93 -1.84
C ALA A 234 -6.13 -1.05 -3.04
N THR A 235 -7.38 -0.62 -3.16
CA THR A 235 -7.87 0.19 -4.27
C THR A 235 -8.64 1.39 -3.76
N VAL A 236 -8.37 2.56 -4.33
CA VAL A 236 -9.17 3.78 -4.18
C VAL A 236 -9.68 4.23 -5.54
N VAL A 237 -10.89 4.78 -5.58
CA VAL A 237 -11.44 5.46 -6.75
C VAL A 237 -11.24 6.95 -6.56
N LEU A 238 -10.39 7.55 -7.38
CA LEU A 238 -10.20 9.00 -7.46
C LEU A 238 -11.15 9.59 -8.48
N GLU A 239 -11.74 10.74 -8.16
CA GLU A 239 -12.66 11.42 -9.02
C GLU A 239 -12.50 12.95 -8.93
N SER A 240 -12.73 13.69 -10.03
CA SER A 240 -12.86 15.14 -9.94
C SER A 240 -14.07 15.50 -9.07
N TYR A 241 -13.91 16.48 -8.19
CA TYR A 241 -14.99 16.92 -7.29
C TYR A 241 -16.27 17.26 -8.06
N GLU A 242 -16.12 17.89 -9.20
CA GLU A 242 -17.22 18.27 -10.08
C GLU A 242 -17.99 17.05 -10.62
N SER A 243 -17.26 15.99 -11.02
CA SER A 243 -17.86 14.73 -11.47
C SER A 243 -18.59 14.03 -10.31
N ALA A 244 -17.94 13.94 -9.16
CA ALA A 244 -18.50 13.30 -7.96
C ALA A 244 -19.81 13.95 -7.52
N VAL A 245 -19.83 15.30 -7.45
CA VAL A 245 -21.04 16.06 -7.09
C VAL A 245 -22.14 15.88 -8.14
N LYS A 246 -21.78 15.95 -9.44
CA LYS A 246 -22.75 15.82 -10.54
C LYS A 246 -23.51 14.49 -10.51
N ARG A 247 -22.83 13.39 -10.16
CA ARG A 247 -23.47 12.06 -10.09
C ARG A 247 -23.99 11.67 -8.69
N GLY A 248 -23.80 12.53 -7.68
CA GLY A 248 -24.20 12.24 -6.30
C GLY A 248 -23.34 11.12 -5.64
N ALA A 249 -22.06 11.07 -5.98
CA ALA A 249 -21.14 10.09 -5.42
C ALA A 249 -20.93 10.28 -3.91
N PRO A 250 -20.64 9.23 -3.15
CA PRO A 250 -20.06 9.40 -1.82
C PRO A 250 -18.71 10.10 -1.95
N ILE A 251 -18.44 11.07 -1.07
CA ILE A 251 -17.13 11.72 -0.98
C ILE A 251 -16.53 11.33 0.37
N LEU A 252 -15.49 10.50 0.32
CA LEU A 252 -14.88 9.93 1.52
C LEU A 252 -13.75 10.81 2.06
N ALA A 253 -12.94 11.38 1.16
CA ALA A 253 -11.83 12.25 1.50
C ALA A 253 -11.38 13.04 0.26
N GLU A 254 -10.48 14.01 0.42
CA GLU A 254 -9.88 14.80 -0.65
C GLU A 254 -8.36 14.64 -0.65
N VAL A 255 -7.76 14.37 -1.82
CA VAL A 255 -6.31 14.36 -2.02
C VAL A 255 -5.84 15.79 -2.27
N ILE A 256 -5.24 16.42 -1.27
CA ILE A 256 -4.84 17.83 -1.34
C ILE A 256 -3.35 18.04 -1.58
N GLY A 257 -2.52 17.03 -1.32
CA GLY A 257 -1.07 17.13 -1.51
C GLY A 257 -0.46 15.82 -1.99
N TYR A 258 0.45 15.93 -2.94
CA TYR A 258 1.32 14.85 -3.38
C TYR A 258 2.73 15.39 -3.53
N GLY A 259 3.64 14.86 -2.73
CA GLY A 259 5.07 15.14 -2.78
C GLY A 259 5.84 13.89 -3.20
N PHE A 260 6.93 14.10 -3.90
CA PHE A 260 7.82 13.03 -4.35
C PHE A 260 9.26 13.53 -4.41
N SER A 261 10.20 12.60 -4.27
CA SER A 261 11.63 12.86 -4.41
C SER A 261 12.37 11.58 -4.72
N SER A 262 13.64 11.71 -5.08
CA SER A 262 14.58 10.59 -5.14
C SER A 262 15.80 10.91 -4.29
N ASN A 263 16.34 9.90 -3.58
CA ASN A 263 17.59 10.06 -2.81
C ASN A 263 18.79 10.31 -3.74
N GLY A 264 18.86 9.57 -4.83
CA GLY A 264 19.94 9.70 -5.83
C GLY A 264 21.32 9.26 -5.35
N GLU A 265 21.40 8.45 -4.27
CA GLU A 265 22.67 8.09 -3.64
C GLU A 265 22.94 6.57 -3.69
N HIS A 266 22.13 5.77 -3.03
CA HIS A 266 22.36 4.33 -2.87
C HIS A 266 21.09 3.53 -3.12
N ILE A 267 21.23 2.32 -3.70
CA ILE A 267 20.09 1.51 -4.10
C ILE A 267 19.23 1.01 -2.90
N SER A 268 19.83 0.73 -1.76
CA SER A 268 19.16 0.16 -0.60
C SER A 268 19.34 0.93 0.71
N THR A 269 20.30 1.86 0.77
CA THR A 269 20.54 2.64 1.98
C THR A 269 19.69 3.91 1.96
N PRO A 270 18.73 4.06 2.90
CA PRO A 270 17.92 5.28 3.00
C PRO A 270 18.77 6.45 3.51
N ASN A 271 18.33 7.67 3.20
CA ASN A 271 18.86 8.91 3.77
C ASN A 271 17.74 9.73 4.40
N VAL A 272 18.09 10.85 5.04
CA VAL A 272 17.13 11.76 5.70
C VAL A 272 16.55 12.77 4.71
N ASP A 273 17.37 13.25 3.78
CA ASP A 273 17.03 14.41 2.93
C ASP A 273 16.02 14.10 1.85
N GLY A 274 16.06 12.90 1.27
CA GLY A 274 15.07 12.46 0.27
C GLY A 274 13.65 12.45 0.84
N PRO A 275 13.39 11.68 1.91
CA PRO A 275 12.11 11.72 2.62
C PRO A 275 11.68 13.12 3.03
N ALA A 276 12.56 13.92 3.64
CA ALA A 276 12.24 15.29 4.04
C ALA A 276 11.78 16.15 2.85
N ARG A 277 12.47 16.08 1.70
CA ARG A 277 12.05 16.81 0.49
C ARG A 277 10.67 16.37 -0.01
N SER A 278 10.34 15.08 0.07
CA SER A 278 9.01 14.57 -0.30
C SER A 278 7.92 15.16 0.60
N LEU A 279 8.13 15.14 1.91
CA LEU A 279 7.24 15.74 2.92
C LEU A 279 7.04 17.24 2.68
N GLU A 280 8.13 18.02 2.60
CA GLU A 280 8.08 19.46 2.35
C GLU A 280 7.37 19.80 1.03
N PHE A 281 7.58 18.98 0.00
CA PHE A 281 6.90 19.16 -1.29
C PHE A 281 5.41 18.91 -1.19
N ALA A 282 4.98 17.83 -0.51
CA ALA A 282 3.57 17.53 -0.28
C ALA A 282 2.87 18.67 0.49
N ILE A 283 3.48 19.14 1.60
CA ILE A 283 2.96 20.24 2.42
C ILE A 283 2.82 21.51 1.58
N ARG A 284 3.85 21.90 0.86
CA ARG A 284 3.81 23.09 -0.01
C ARG A 284 2.72 22.99 -1.09
N ARG A 285 2.56 21.80 -1.70
CA ARG A 285 1.55 21.57 -2.75
C ARG A 285 0.13 21.56 -2.23
N SER A 286 -0.09 21.12 -1.00
CA SER A 286 -1.42 21.13 -0.38
C SER A 286 -1.95 22.52 -0.05
N GLY A 287 -1.06 23.48 0.14
CA GLY A 287 -1.41 24.85 0.49
C GLY A 287 -1.98 25.03 1.90
N ILE A 288 -1.92 24.00 2.74
CA ILE A 288 -2.37 24.06 4.15
C ILE A 288 -1.27 24.53 5.07
N ASP A 289 -1.66 24.98 6.26
CA ASP A 289 -0.73 25.13 7.37
C ASP A 289 -0.28 23.75 7.86
N ILE A 290 1.02 23.57 8.10
CA ILE A 290 1.58 22.33 8.63
C ILE A 290 0.94 21.92 9.96
N ASP A 291 0.51 22.89 10.78
CA ASP A 291 -0.12 22.67 12.08
C ASP A 291 -1.56 22.10 11.95
N SER A 292 -2.13 22.09 10.74
CA SER A 292 -3.42 21.43 10.47
C SER A 292 -3.30 19.93 10.27
N ILE A 293 -2.08 19.38 10.11
CA ILE A 293 -1.84 17.94 10.01
C ILE A 293 -1.98 17.33 11.39
N GLY A 294 -3.03 16.54 11.61
CA GLY A 294 -3.33 15.93 12.90
C GLY A 294 -2.77 14.53 13.09
N TYR A 295 -2.30 13.88 12.01
CA TYR A 295 -1.78 12.51 12.04
C TYR A 295 -0.78 12.26 10.90
N VAL A 296 0.23 11.44 11.17
CA VAL A 296 1.16 10.91 10.17
C VAL A 296 1.16 9.38 10.22
N ASN A 297 0.79 8.75 9.10
CA ASN A 297 1.06 7.34 8.87
C ASN A 297 2.46 7.21 8.27
N ALA A 298 3.40 6.72 9.08
CA ALA A 298 4.79 6.61 8.70
C ALA A 298 5.06 5.36 7.88
N HIS A 299 6.05 5.41 6.99
CA HIS A 299 6.53 4.25 6.28
C HIS A 299 7.12 3.18 7.19
N ALA A 300 7.83 3.57 8.22
CA ALA A 300 8.55 2.77 9.22
C ALA A 300 8.28 1.26 9.17
N THR A 301 9.24 0.52 8.62
CA THR A 301 9.10 -0.91 8.30
C THR A 301 9.58 -1.84 9.39
N SER A 302 9.90 -1.34 10.59
CA SER A 302 10.58 -2.08 11.66
C SER A 302 12.06 -2.41 11.35
N THR A 303 12.68 -1.68 10.42
CA THR A 303 14.11 -1.82 10.12
C THR A 303 14.92 -0.79 10.89
N ARG A 304 16.12 -1.19 11.36
CA ARG A 304 16.96 -0.31 12.19
C ARG A 304 17.30 1.01 11.52
N VAL A 305 17.77 0.92 10.27
CA VAL A 305 18.24 2.10 9.52
C VAL A 305 17.09 2.89 8.91
N GLY A 306 16.08 2.20 8.36
CA GLY A 306 14.93 2.82 7.72
C GLY A 306 14.16 3.72 8.68
N ASP A 307 13.75 3.16 9.80
CA ASP A 307 12.94 3.86 10.80
C ASP A 307 13.70 5.03 11.45
N ALA A 308 15.01 4.88 11.73
CA ALA A 308 15.84 5.96 12.26
C ALA A 308 15.94 7.13 11.28
N ASN A 309 16.15 6.87 9.99
CA ASN A 309 16.21 7.95 8.99
C ASN A 309 14.86 8.63 8.80
N GLU A 310 13.75 7.88 8.82
CA GLU A 310 12.42 8.48 8.76
C GLU A 310 12.12 9.32 10.01
N ALA A 311 12.46 8.84 11.21
CA ALA A 311 12.28 9.60 12.44
C ALA A 311 13.01 10.94 12.37
N ARG A 312 14.27 10.95 11.88
CA ARG A 312 15.04 12.19 11.67
C ARG A 312 14.42 13.08 10.59
N ALA A 313 13.91 12.52 9.49
CA ALA A 313 13.24 13.29 8.43
C ALA A 313 11.95 13.94 8.95
N LEU A 314 11.14 13.19 9.70
CA LEU A 314 9.94 13.71 10.35
C LEU A 314 10.28 14.83 11.35
N TYR A 315 11.28 14.62 12.22
CA TYR A 315 11.70 15.67 13.15
C TYR A 315 12.27 16.91 12.43
N LYS A 316 13.00 16.72 11.32
CA LYS A 316 13.51 17.82 10.50
C LYS A 316 12.39 18.69 9.94
N VAL A 317 11.26 18.09 9.53
CA VAL A 317 10.12 18.80 8.91
C VAL A 317 9.16 19.34 9.96
N PHE A 318 8.82 18.55 10.97
CA PHE A 318 7.80 18.90 11.96
C PHE A 318 8.36 19.57 13.22
N GLY A 319 9.66 19.37 13.55
CA GLY A 319 10.27 19.89 14.77
C GLY A 319 9.59 19.35 16.01
N ASP A 320 9.36 20.21 17.00
CA ASP A 320 8.74 19.86 18.29
C ASP A 320 7.20 19.86 18.28
N ARG A 321 6.57 19.87 17.10
CA ARG A 321 5.11 19.79 16.96
C ARG A 321 4.58 18.49 17.54
N LYS A 322 3.42 18.60 18.20
CA LYS A 322 2.77 17.43 18.81
C LYS A 322 1.78 16.81 17.85
N ILE A 323 2.31 16.11 16.85
CA ILE A 323 1.55 15.36 15.84
C ILE A 323 1.76 13.88 16.13
N GLU A 324 0.67 13.12 16.23
CA GLU A 324 0.74 11.67 16.42
C GLU A 324 1.25 10.99 15.16
N ILE A 325 2.25 10.14 15.35
CA ILE A 325 2.93 9.40 14.28
C ILE A 325 2.86 7.92 14.62
N THR A 326 2.25 7.11 13.76
CA THR A 326 2.30 5.65 13.89
C THR A 326 2.60 4.98 12.55
N SER A 327 3.05 3.75 12.59
CA SER A 327 3.13 2.87 11.43
C SER A 327 2.19 1.69 11.63
N THR A 328 1.22 1.55 10.75
CA THR A 328 0.31 0.41 10.72
C THR A 328 1.02 -0.92 10.42
N LYS A 329 2.29 -0.85 9.98
CA LYS A 329 3.13 -2.05 9.74
C LYS A 329 3.46 -2.83 11.01
N GLY A 330 3.25 -2.26 12.19
CA GLY A 330 3.22 -3.03 13.45
C GLY A 330 2.16 -4.13 13.44
N GLN A 331 1.03 -3.88 12.76
CA GLN A 331 -0.10 -4.82 12.65
C GLN A 331 -0.04 -5.66 11.37
N THR A 332 0.31 -5.05 10.23
CA THR A 332 0.23 -5.69 8.90
C THR A 332 1.52 -6.36 8.45
N GLY A 333 2.66 -6.01 9.05
CA GLY A 333 3.94 -6.19 8.38
C GLY A 333 4.08 -5.21 7.21
N HIS A 334 5.06 -5.42 6.34
CA HIS A 334 5.28 -4.58 5.18
C HIS A 334 4.59 -5.16 3.95
N GLU A 335 3.54 -4.50 3.50
CA GLU A 335 2.71 -4.88 2.34
C GLU A 335 3.35 -4.49 0.99
N MET A 336 4.63 -4.19 0.96
CA MET A 336 5.47 -3.90 -0.20
C MET A 336 4.81 -2.90 -1.18
N TRP A 337 4.50 -3.34 -2.41
CA TRP A 337 3.94 -2.49 -3.47
C TRP A 337 2.53 -2.00 -3.20
N MET A 338 1.80 -2.71 -2.34
CA MET A 338 0.47 -2.34 -1.87
C MET A 338 0.50 -1.25 -0.80
N ALA A 339 1.54 -1.20 0.05
CA ALA A 339 1.58 -0.48 1.32
C ALA A 339 1.05 0.95 1.26
N GLY A 340 1.52 1.75 0.27
CA GLY A 340 1.09 3.15 0.19
C GLY A 340 -0.40 3.35 -0.14
N ALA A 341 -1.06 2.37 -0.76
CA ALA A 341 -2.49 2.41 -1.01
C ALA A 341 -3.31 1.92 0.20
N SER A 342 -2.86 0.86 0.86
CA SER A 342 -3.52 0.36 2.08
C SER A 342 -3.45 1.36 3.23
N GLU A 343 -2.31 2.02 3.42
CA GLU A 343 -2.09 3.01 4.46
C GLU A 343 -2.97 4.26 4.29
N VAL A 344 -3.27 4.66 3.05
CA VAL A 344 -4.28 5.69 2.77
C VAL A 344 -5.67 5.22 3.24
N ILE A 345 -6.06 3.98 2.92
CA ILE A 345 -7.35 3.42 3.36
C ILE A 345 -7.40 3.31 4.88
N TYR A 346 -6.36 2.78 5.53
CA TYR A 346 -6.27 2.67 6.98
C TYR A 346 -6.44 4.04 7.65
N SER A 347 -5.74 5.05 7.14
CA SER A 347 -5.81 6.41 7.68
C SER A 347 -7.17 7.07 7.47
N ILE A 348 -7.85 6.81 6.33
CA ILE A 348 -9.23 7.28 6.12
C ILE A 348 -10.20 6.59 7.09
N LEU A 349 -10.07 5.28 7.33
CA LEU A 349 -10.88 4.56 8.30
C LEU A 349 -10.69 5.12 9.72
N MET A 350 -9.45 5.40 10.12
CA MET A 350 -9.14 6.05 11.39
C MET A 350 -9.75 7.45 11.48
N MET A 351 -9.59 8.28 10.44
CA MET A 351 -10.12 9.64 10.36
C MET A 351 -11.64 9.67 10.46
N LYS A 352 -12.34 8.76 9.77
CA LYS A 352 -13.82 8.71 9.77
C LYS A 352 -14.40 8.15 11.06
N ASN A 353 -13.62 7.50 11.90
CA ASN A 353 -14.07 6.86 13.14
C ASN A 353 -13.38 7.44 14.39
N ASP A 354 -12.73 8.60 14.26
CA ASP A 354 -12.16 9.39 15.36
C ASP A 354 -11.18 8.60 16.25
N PHE A 355 -10.28 7.80 15.65
CA PHE A 355 -9.22 7.11 16.38
C PHE A 355 -7.90 7.12 15.62
N ILE A 356 -6.80 6.90 16.32
CA ILE A 356 -5.49 6.59 15.76
C ILE A 356 -5.07 5.23 16.31
N ALA A 357 -4.83 4.26 15.41
CA ALA A 357 -4.33 2.95 15.78
C ALA A 357 -2.93 3.08 16.40
N GLY A 358 -2.70 2.37 17.50
CA GLY A 358 -1.42 2.37 18.19
C GLY A 358 -0.29 1.86 17.29
N ASN A 359 0.90 2.37 17.53
CA ASN A 359 2.13 1.85 16.94
C ASN A 359 2.49 0.54 17.65
N LEU A 360 1.92 -0.55 17.17
CA LEU A 360 1.97 -1.84 17.87
C LEU A 360 3.41 -2.26 18.19
N ASN A 361 3.64 -2.76 19.41
CA ASN A 361 4.94 -3.20 19.91
C ASN A 361 5.99 -2.08 20.12
N PHE A 362 5.59 -0.83 20.15
CA PHE A 362 6.48 0.28 20.53
C PHE A 362 6.57 0.36 22.05
N GLU A 363 7.60 -0.24 22.62
CA GLU A 363 7.83 -0.32 24.07
C GLU A 363 9.03 0.49 24.52
N ASN A 364 10.08 0.53 23.70
CA ASN A 364 11.38 1.13 24.03
C ASN A 364 11.78 2.12 22.94
N PRO A 365 11.62 3.43 23.14
CA PRO A 365 12.09 4.42 22.20
C PRO A 365 13.62 4.39 22.07
N ASP A 366 14.14 4.65 20.87
CA ASP A 366 15.55 4.98 20.65
C ASP A 366 15.77 6.49 20.65
N GLU A 367 17.01 6.96 20.42
CA GLU A 367 17.38 8.38 20.42
C GLU A 367 16.55 9.21 19.40
N ASP A 368 16.23 8.64 18.24
CA ASP A 368 15.52 9.34 17.18
C ASP A 368 14.00 9.30 17.40
N SER A 369 13.44 8.13 17.73
CA SER A 369 12.01 7.95 17.95
C SER A 369 11.51 8.63 19.25
N ALA A 370 12.36 8.79 20.26
CA ALA A 370 12.02 9.51 21.48
C ALA A 370 11.67 11.01 21.27
N ARG A 371 12.00 11.58 20.11
CA ARG A 371 11.65 12.95 19.74
C ARG A 371 10.25 13.10 19.16
N LEU A 372 9.63 11.99 18.78
CA LEU A 372 8.34 11.94 18.11
C LEU A 372 7.23 11.60 19.11
N LEU A 373 6.00 12.02 18.82
CA LEU A 373 4.84 11.60 19.57
C LEU A 373 4.25 10.31 18.97
N ILE A 374 4.67 9.16 19.51
CA ILE A 374 4.28 7.84 19.02
C ILE A 374 3.41 7.16 20.07
N PRO A 375 2.06 7.12 19.90
CA PRO A 375 1.19 6.36 20.78
C PRO A 375 1.39 4.85 20.58
N ALA A 376 1.71 4.12 21.63
CA ALA A 376 1.86 2.65 21.61
C ALA A 376 0.51 1.93 21.54
N GLU A 377 -0.54 2.54 22.07
CA GLU A 377 -1.90 2.03 22.10
C GLU A 377 -2.83 2.87 21.23
N THR A 378 -3.95 2.28 20.80
CA THR A 378 -5.01 3.00 20.10
C THR A 378 -5.58 4.11 20.96
N ILE A 379 -5.67 5.31 20.41
CA ILE A 379 -6.22 6.48 21.06
C ILE A 379 -7.46 6.99 20.34
N GLN A 380 -8.44 7.49 21.10
CA GLN A 380 -9.56 8.24 20.55
C GLN A 380 -9.09 9.66 20.25
N LYS A 381 -9.10 10.01 18.97
CA LYS A 381 -8.66 11.34 18.52
C LYS A 381 -9.30 11.70 17.20
N HIS A 382 -9.97 12.85 17.17
CA HIS A 382 -10.43 13.47 15.92
C HIS A 382 -9.27 14.15 15.20
N PHE A 383 -9.21 13.98 13.89
CA PHE A 383 -8.33 14.72 13.00
C PHE A 383 -8.94 14.82 11.60
N ASP A 384 -8.72 15.95 10.93
CA ASP A 384 -9.27 16.22 9.58
C ASP A 384 -8.23 16.10 8.48
N VAL A 385 -6.95 16.09 8.81
CA VAL A 385 -5.87 16.01 7.84
C VAL A 385 -4.83 15.01 8.32
N PHE A 386 -4.45 14.11 7.43
CA PHE A 386 -3.31 13.23 7.66
C PHE A 386 -2.31 13.26 6.51
N LEU A 387 -1.09 12.88 6.83
CA LEU A 387 -0.01 12.65 5.89
C LEU A 387 0.36 11.16 5.89
N SER A 388 0.51 10.55 4.71
CA SER A 388 0.95 9.15 4.54
C SER A 388 2.24 9.11 3.75
N ASN A 389 3.26 8.42 4.30
CA ASN A 389 4.59 8.28 3.72
C ASN A 389 4.82 6.89 3.13
N SER A 390 5.50 6.85 2.00
CA SER A 390 6.01 5.60 1.42
C SER A 390 7.41 5.84 0.84
N PHE A 391 8.39 5.08 1.32
CA PHE A 391 9.78 5.21 0.91
C PHE A 391 10.30 3.86 0.40
N GLY A 392 10.73 3.83 -0.87
CA GLY A 392 11.10 2.60 -1.55
C GLY A 392 12.60 2.43 -1.76
N PHE A 393 13.04 1.19 -1.96
CA PHE A 393 14.39 0.92 -2.48
C PHE A 393 14.61 1.69 -3.78
N GLY A 394 15.88 2.00 -4.10
CA GLY A 394 16.23 2.95 -5.15
C GLY A 394 16.07 4.41 -4.73
N GLY A 395 15.58 4.65 -3.49
CA GLY A 395 15.43 5.99 -2.91
C GLY A 395 14.23 6.76 -3.45
N THR A 396 13.23 6.09 -4.00
CA THR A 396 11.97 6.71 -4.40
C THR A 396 11.11 7.02 -3.18
N ASN A 397 10.65 8.24 -3.03
CA ASN A 397 9.88 8.73 -1.89
C ASN A 397 8.56 9.33 -2.36
N SER A 398 7.48 9.00 -1.67
CA SER A 398 6.14 9.55 -1.88
C SER A 398 5.53 9.97 -0.56
N SER A 399 4.89 11.14 -0.53
CA SER A 399 4.13 11.65 0.60
C SER A 399 2.78 12.16 0.09
N LEU A 400 1.69 11.66 0.64
CA LEU A 400 0.32 12.07 0.31
C LEU A 400 -0.28 12.83 1.49
N ILE A 401 -1.00 13.91 1.21
CA ILE A 401 -1.81 14.63 2.20
C ILE A 401 -3.27 14.51 1.81
N ILE A 402 -4.04 13.97 2.73
CA ILE A 402 -5.47 13.68 2.57
C ILE A 402 -6.24 14.46 3.62
N ARG A 403 -7.38 15.00 3.22
CA ARG A 403 -8.27 15.79 4.07
C ARG A 403 -9.67 15.20 4.13
N ASN A 404 -10.29 15.29 5.30
CA ASN A 404 -11.72 15.03 5.51
C ASN A 404 -12.59 16.03 4.72
N VAL A 405 -13.79 15.62 4.27
CA VAL A 405 -14.73 16.44 3.48
C VAL A 405 -16.13 16.36 4.06
#